data_73fe072f6c7212f7783859a52b9dd9ea
#
_entry.id   73fe072f6c7212f7783859a52b9dd9ea
#
_cell.length_a   1.000
_cell.length_b   1.000
_cell.length_c   1.000
_cell.angle_alpha   90.00
_cell.angle_beta   90.00
_cell.angle_gamma   90.00
#
_symmetry.space_group_name_H-M   'P 1'
#
loop_
_entity.id
_entity.type
_entity.pdbx_description
1 polymer ?
#
loop_
_entity_poly.entity_id
_entity_poly.type
_entity_poly.pdbx_seq_one_letter_code
_entity_poly.pdbx_strand_id
1 'polypeptide(L)'
;MTSAYRGRVRDDRATEVAVNRALWGVLNERFTDAAADTLWSRTEVVWGLFSVPDRLLGVLGDVGDLDVVELGCGTAYFSAWLTAAGAKTVALDLSGEQLATARRLQARVGPVFPLVQADAERIPLSSGRFDLVVSEHGAAAWCDPERWLPEAARLLRPGGRLVFLTNSVLSALCVPTGEGFAEERLVRGQRDVYKVRWPGGGIEFHPSHGDWVRLLRRFGFVVEALHEIYAPPDSGDHPFYEIVSAEWATHWPAEELWVATRSIPGDT
;
A
#
# COMPACT_ATOMS: atom_id res chain seq x y z
N MET A 1 17.95 16.72 -21.30
CA MET A 1 17.20 15.48 -21.66
C MET A 1 15.98 15.33 -20.76
N THR A 2 14.95 16.18 -20.89
CA THR A 2 13.85 16.27 -19.92
C THR A 2 12.46 16.36 -20.55
N SER A 3 12.27 15.98 -21.80
CA SER A 3 10.97 16.20 -22.48
C SER A 3 10.31 14.97 -23.13
N ALA A 4 10.87 13.77 -23.03
CA ALA A 4 10.37 12.58 -23.75
C ALA A 4 9.39 11.72 -22.93
N TYR A 5 9.08 12.07 -21.66
CA TYR A 5 8.26 11.27 -20.75
C TYR A 5 6.84 11.81 -20.52
N ARG A 6 6.39 12.81 -21.27
CA ARG A 6 5.07 13.44 -21.08
C ARG A 6 4.07 13.04 -22.16
N GLY A 7 3.68 11.78 -22.17
CA GLY A 7 2.53 11.29 -22.94
C GLY A 7 1.45 10.67 -22.06
N ARG A 8 1.34 11.09 -20.78
CA ARG A 8 0.35 10.54 -19.85
C ARG A 8 -1.01 11.18 -20.07
N VAL A 9 -2.03 10.36 -20.30
CA VAL A 9 -3.43 10.80 -20.20
C VAL A 9 -3.62 11.36 -18.79
N ARG A 10 -3.83 12.67 -18.67
CA ARG A 10 -4.15 13.31 -17.40
C ARG A 10 -5.65 13.10 -17.17
N ASP A 11 -6.01 12.02 -16.47
CA ASP A 11 -7.26 12.06 -15.73
C ASP A 11 -7.11 13.12 -14.64
N ASP A 12 -8.17 13.88 -14.43
CA ASP A 12 -8.21 14.84 -13.33
C ASP A 12 -8.12 14.07 -12.00
N ARG A 13 -7.30 14.56 -11.06
CA ARG A 13 -7.17 14.01 -9.70
C ARG A 13 -8.52 13.73 -9.04
N ALA A 14 -9.48 14.63 -9.19
CA ALA A 14 -10.82 14.48 -8.62
C ALA A 14 -11.51 13.21 -9.16
N THR A 15 -11.31 12.89 -10.44
CA THR A 15 -11.84 11.68 -11.07
C THR A 15 -11.16 10.42 -10.52
N GLU A 16 -9.84 10.41 -10.36
CA GLU A 16 -9.09 9.27 -9.80
C GLU A 16 -9.55 8.95 -8.38
N VAL A 17 -9.60 9.97 -7.52
CA VAL A 17 -10.05 9.85 -6.13
C VAL A 17 -11.51 9.37 -6.06
N ALA A 18 -12.40 9.91 -6.89
CA ALA A 18 -13.82 9.50 -6.90
C ALA A 18 -14.00 8.04 -7.35
N VAL A 19 -13.28 7.62 -8.39
CA VAL A 19 -13.31 6.26 -8.91
C VAL A 19 -12.82 5.26 -7.86
N ASN A 20 -11.68 5.52 -7.25
CA ASN A 20 -11.11 4.62 -6.24
C ASN A 20 -11.96 4.58 -4.97
N ARG A 21 -12.54 5.72 -4.53
CA ARG A 21 -13.48 5.75 -3.40
C ARG A 21 -14.70 4.87 -3.66
N ALA A 22 -15.32 5.00 -4.84
CA ALA A 22 -16.50 4.23 -5.21
C ALA A 22 -16.19 2.72 -5.26
N LEU A 23 -15.05 2.35 -5.85
CA LEU A 23 -14.59 0.97 -5.90
C LEU A 23 -14.46 0.39 -4.49
N TRP A 24 -13.73 1.05 -3.60
CA TRP A 24 -13.46 0.53 -2.25
C TRP A 24 -14.71 0.48 -1.37
N GLY A 25 -15.70 1.33 -1.60
CA GLY A 25 -17.03 1.19 -1.00
C GLY A 25 -17.72 -0.11 -1.41
N VAL A 26 -17.75 -0.42 -2.72
CA VAL A 26 -18.32 -1.67 -3.26
C VAL A 26 -17.54 -2.90 -2.79
N LEU A 27 -16.22 -2.83 -2.78
CA LEU A 27 -15.39 -3.94 -2.32
C LEU A 27 -15.57 -4.21 -0.82
N ASN A 28 -15.79 -3.16 -0.01
CA ASN A 28 -16.10 -3.34 1.40
C ASN A 28 -17.39 -4.12 1.59
N GLU A 29 -18.44 -3.75 0.88
CA GLU A 29 -19.73 -4.43 0.96
C GLU A 29 -19.65 -5.89 0.50
N ARG A 30 -18.85 -6.18 -0.53
CA ARG A 30 -18.77 -7.51 -1.12
C ARG A 30 -17.92 -8.50 -0.31
N PHE A 31 -16.78 -8.07 0.29
CA PHE A 31 -15.86 -9.01 0.92
C PHE A 31 -14.95 -8.44 2.03
N THR A 32 -14.48 -7.19 1.99
CA THR A 32 -13.52 -6.75 3.00
C THR A 32 -14.13 -6.63 4.39
N ASP A 33 -15.42 -6.28 4.48
CA ASP A 33 -16.16 -6.29 5.76
C ASP A 33 -16.26 -7.71 6.35
N ALA A 34 -16.57 -8.71 5.52
CA ALA A 34 -16.67 -10.10 5.95
C ALA A 34 -15.30 -10.71 6.33
N ALA A 35 -14.23 -10.34 5.60
CA ALA A 35 -12.88 -10.81 5.88
C ALA A 35 -12.24 -10.16 7.12
N ALA A 36 -12.68 -8.96 7.47
CA ALA A 36 -12.05 -8.13 8.49
C ALA A 36 -12.00 -8.81 9.88
N ASP A 37 -13.00 -9.59 10.27
CA ASP A 37 -13.01 -10.32 11.53
C ASP A 37 -11.83 -11.28 11.67
N THR A 38 -11.55 -12.04 10.63
CA THR A 38 -10.43 -12.97 10.57
C THR A 38 -9.09 -12.24 10.62
N LEU A 39 -8.97 -11.15 9.86
CA LEU A 39 -7.74 -10.34 9.80
C LEU A 39 -7.44 -9.69 11.17
N TRP A 40 -8.45 -9.09 11.81
CA TRP A 40 -8.27 -8.45 13.11
C TRP A 40 -7.94 -9.46 14.25
N SER A 41 -8.30 -10.74 14.10
CA SER A 41 -7.99 -11.77 15.09
C SER A 41 -6.53 -12.26 15.05
N ARG A 42 -5.76 -11.89 14.03
CA ARG A 42 -4.34 -12.27 13.92
C ARG A 42 -3.51 -11.56 14.98
N THR A 43 -2.49 -12.27 15.47
CA THR A 43 -1.56 -11.77 16.49
C THR A 43 -0.16 -11.45 15.92
N GLU A 44 0.05 -11.72 14.65
CA GLU A 44 1.32 -11.51 13.94
C GLU A 44 1.12 -10.55 12.78
N VAL A 45 2.06 -9.63 12.60
CA VAL A 45 2.10 -8.77 11.41
C VAL A 45 2.54 -9.59 10.21
N VAL A 46 1.75 -9.58 9.15
CA VAL A 46 2.03 -10.25 7.89
C VAL A 46 1.86 -9.27 6.73
N TRP A 47 2.53 -9.54 5.61
CA TRP A 47 2.51 -8.72 4.42
C TRP A 47 1.85 -9.43 3.24
N GLY A 48 0.99 -8.69 2.56
CA GLY A 48 0.52 -9.00 1.23
C GLY A 48 -0.41 -10.18 1.09
N LEU A 49 -0.63 -10.56 -0.15
CA LEU A 49 -1.59 -11.58 -0.61
C LEU A 49 -1.34 -12.94 0.03
N PHE A 50 -0.08 -13.29 0.22
CA PHE A 50 0.33 -14.60 0.75
C PHE A 50 0.68 -14.57 2.24
N SER A 51 0.35 -13.49 2.95
CA SER A 51 0.51 -13.36 4.39
C SER A 51 1.93 -13.68 4.88
N VAL A 52 2.96 -13.12 4.22
CA VAL A 52 4.37 -13.34 4.58
C VAL A 52 4.67 -12.66 5.92
N PRO A 53 5.10 -13.40 6.96
CA PRO A 53 5.35 -12.83 8.28
C PRO A 53 6.46 -11.78 8.29
N ASP A 54 6.23 -10.62 8.94
CA ASP A 54 7.24 -9.56 9.08
C ASP A 54 8.52 -10.07 9.76
N ARG A 55 8.42 -11.01 10.71
CA ARG A 55 9.59 -11.62 11.36
C ARG A 55 10.57 -12.31 10.40
N LEU A 56 10.12 -12.70 9.19
CA LEU A 56 10.98 -13.28 8.16
C LEU A 56 11.65 -12.19 7.31
N LEU A 57 11.04 -11.04 7.19
CA LEU A 57 11.54 -9.89 6.41
C LEU A 57 12.31 -8.90 7.30
N GLY A 58 11.88 -8.75 8.54
CA GLY A 58 12.52 -7.87 9.52
C GLY A 58 12.42 -6.38 9.19
N VAL A 59 11.41 -5.98 8.43
CA VAL A 59 11.34 -4.62 7.90
C VAL A 59 10.74 -3.61 8.88
N LEU A 60 9.85 -4.02 9.79
CA LEU A 60 9.27 -3.11 10.77
C LEU A 60 10.19 -2.90 11.98
N GLY A 61 10.88 -3.96 12.43
CA GLY A 61 11.63 -3.94 13.67
C GLY A 61 10.73 -3.78 14.89
N ASP A 62 11.28 -3.23 15.98
CA ASP A 62 10.47 -2.89 17.16
C ASP A 62 9.68 -1.60 16.89
N VAL A 63 8.35 -1.72 16.95
CA VAL A 63 7.41 -0.61 16.75
C VAL A 63 6.86 -0.07 18.08
N GLY A 64 7.25 -0.65 19.21
CA GLY A 64 6.82 -0.21 20.53
C GLY A 64 7.05 1.28 20.73
N ASP A 65 6.05 1.98 21.24
CA ASP A 65 6.03 3.43 21.46
C ASP A 65 6.20 4.34 20.24
N LEU A 66 6.43 3.83 19.03
CA LEU A 66 6.52 4.65 17.83
C LEU A 66 5.18 5.31 17.49
N ASP A 67 5.24 6.58 17.06
CA ASP A 67 4.10 7.25 16.40
C ASP A 67 4.01 6.77 14.95
N VAL A 68 2.95 6.03 14.61
CA VAL A 68 2.75 5.39 13.30
C VAL A 68 1.52 5.93 12.61
N VAL A 69 1.58 6.13 11.30
CA VAL A 69 0.40 6.39 10.46
C VAL A 69 0.34 5.41 9.31
N GLU A 70 -0.82 4.79 9.11
CA GLU A 70 -1.12 3.94 7.96
C GLU A 70 -1.91 4.73 6.91
N LEU A 71 -1.42 4.72 5.65
CA LEU A 71 -2.02 5.41 4.51
C LEU A 71 -2.78 4.43 3.61
N GLY A 72 -4.11 4.54 3.58
CA GLY A 72 -4.99 3.60 2.90
C GLY A 72 -5.18 2.33 3.73
N CYS A 73 -5.67 2.49 4.96
CA CYS A 73 -5.74 1.40 5.93
C CYS A 73 -6.88 0.39 5.68
N GLY A 74 -7.79 0.68 4.75
CA GLY A 74 -8.95 -0.17 4.53
C GLY A 74 -9.74 -0.41 5.82
N THR A 75 -9.96 -1.67 6.18
CA THR A 75 -10.60 -2.06 7.45
C THR A 75 -9.68 -1.95 8.66
N ALA A 76 -8.49 -1.40 8.52
CA ALA A 76 -7.49 -1.06 9.54
C ALA A 76 -6.96 -2.26 10.36
N TYR A 77 -6.93 -3.46 9.77
CA TYR A 77 -6.38 -4.64 10.43
C TYR A 77 -4.87 -4.49 10.67
N PHE A 78 -4.13 -3.92 9.72
CA PHE A 78 -2.68 -3.71 9.85
C PHE A 78 -2.37 -2.72 10.98
N SER A 79 -3.11 -1.61 11.05
CA SER A 79 -3.05 -0.66 12.19
C SER A 79 -3.39 -1.33 13.52
N ALA A 80 -4.34 -2.27 13.53
CA ALA A 80 -4.69 -3.02 14.75
C ALA A 80 -3.52 -3.91 15.22
N TRP A 81 -2.83 -4.58 14.29
CA TRP A 81 -1.65 -5.40 14.62
C TRP A 81 -0.50 -4.53 15.16
N LEU A 82 -0.21 -3.38 14.53
CA LEU A 82 0.81 -2.45 14.99
C LEU A 82 0.49 -1.90 16.38
N THR A 83 -0.78 -1.54 16.61
CA THR A 83 -1.21 -1.06 17.94
C THR A 83 -1.09 -2.16 19.00
N ALA A 84 -1.44 -3.41 18.67
CA ALA A 84 -1.25 -4.56 19.55
C ALA A 84 0.24 -4.83 19.85
N ALA A 85 1.13 -4.49 18.91
CA ALA A 85 2.60 -4.54 19.11
C ALA A 85 3.15 -3.32 19.87
N GLY A 86 2.30 -2.41 20.36
CA GLY A 86 2.69 -1.27 21.20
C GLY A 86 2.86 0.07 20.48
N ALA A 87 2.59 0.14 19.19
CA ALA A 87 2.66 1.40 18.43
C ALA A 87 1.50 2.35 18.79
N LYS A 88 1.75 3.65 18.69
CA LYS A 88 0.74 4.74 18.76
C LYS A 88 0.25 5.03 17.34
N THR A 89 -0.75 4.29 16.89
CA THR A 89 -1.17 4.25 15.49
C THR A 89 -2.28 5.25 15.19
N VAL A 90 -2.22 5.86 14.00
CA VAL A 90 -3.32 6.58 13.34
C VAL A 90 -3.58 5.87 12.01
N ALA A 91 -4.84 5.53 11.72
CA ALA A 91 -5.21 4.88 10.47
C ALA A 91 -6.02 5.83 9.58
N LEU A 92 -5.64 5.93 8.30
CA LEU A 92 -6.25 6.83 7.35
C LEU A 92 -6.75 6.09 6.12
N ASP A 93 -7.99 6.33 5.73
CA ASP A 93 -8.55 5.79 4.48
C ASP A 93 -9.49 6.80 3.80
N LEU A 94 -9.63 6.65 2.49
CA LEU A 94 -10.53 7.45 1.66
C LEU A 94 -11.99 7.00 1.80
N SER A 95 -12.24 5.68 2.00
CA SER A 95 -13.57 5.06 2.05
C SER A 95 -14.15 5.15 3.47
N GLY A 96 -15.31 5.79 3.57
CA GLY A 96 -16.07 5.84 4.82
C GLY A 96 -16.61 4.47 5.24
N GLU A 97 -16.90 3.60 4.28
CA GLU A 97 -17.39 2.23 4.44
C GLU A 97 -16.34 1.35 5.09
N GLN A 98 -15.10 1.39 4.60
CA GLN A 98 -13.94 0.71 5.18
C GLN A 98 -13.74 1.14 6.64
N LEU A 99 -13.76 2.44 6.90
CA LEU A 99 -13.61 2.99 8.24
C LEU A 99 -14.81 2.67 9.15
N ALA A 100 -16.00 2.47 8.61
CA ALA A 100 -17.15 2.02 9.39
C ALA A 100 -16.95 0.58 9.89
N THR A 101 -16.43 -0.30 9.03
CA THR A 101 -16.01 -1.65 9.40
C THR A 101 -14.93 -1.61 10.49
N ALA A 102 -13.89 -0.78 10.33
CA ALA A 102 -12.84 -0.62 11.34
C ALA A 102 -13.40 -0.17 12.70
N ARG A 103 -14.30 0.82 12.73
CA ARG A 103 -14.96 1.29 13.98
C ARG A 103 -15.76 0.18 14.66
N ARG A 104 -16.49 -0.62 13.88
CA ARG A 104 -17.25 -1.76 14.39
C ARG A 104 -16.33 -2.78 15.06
N LEU A 105 -15.16 -3.04 14.47
CA LEU A 105 -14.19 -4.00 15.00
C LEU A 105 -13.46 -3.44 16.22
N GLN A 106 -13.09 -2.17 16.24
CA GLN A 106 -12.58 -1.52 17.46
C GLN A 106 -13.55 -1.64 18.63
N ALA A 107 -14.85 -1.44 18.39
CA ALA A 107 -15.86 -1.53 19.43
C ALA A 107 -16.07 -2.97 19.96
N ARG A 108 -15.75 -3.98 19.16
CA ARG A 108 -16.03 -5.39 19.48
C ARG A 108 -14.81 -6.14 19.99
N VAL A 109 -13.66 -5.95 19.38
CA VAL A 109 -12.46 -6.76 19.66
C VAL A 109 -11.23 -5.91 19.97
N GLY A 110 -11.28 -4.57 19.76
CA GLY A 110 -10.18 -3.58 19.98
C GLY A 110 -8.84 -4.08 19.59
N PRO A 111 -7.74 -3.41 19.39
CA PRO A 111 -7.39 -2.14 20.04
C PRO A 111 -8.09 -0.92 19.43
N VAL A 112 -8.10 0.18 20.18
CA VAL A 112 -8.70 1.45 19.76
C VAL A 112 -7.60 2.46 19.42
N PHE A 113 -7.68 3.05 18.22
CA PHE A 113 -6.78 4.10 17.70
C PHE A 113 -7.56 5.06 16.81
N PRO A 114 -7.06 6.28 16.56
CA PRO A 114 -7.72 7.25 15.70
C PRO A 114 -7.92 6.74 14.26
N LEU A 115 -9.14 6.92 13.73
CA LEU A 115 -9.50 6.66 12.34
C LEU A 115 -9.81 7.99 11.65
N VAL A 116 -9.12 8.29 10.55
CA VAL A 116 -9.22 9.56 9.81
C VAL A 116 -9.72 9.27 8.40
N GLN A 117 -10.87 9.84 8.03
CA GLN A 117 -11.31 9.79 6.63
C GLN A 117 -10.65 10.91 5.85
N ALA A 118 -9.70 10.56 4.99
CA ALA A 118 -9.00 11.54 4.16
C ALA A 118 -8.39 10.88 2.92
N ASP A 119 -8.04 11.74 1.96
CA ASP A 119 -7.26 11.40 0.78
C ASP A 119 -5.77 11.41 1.14
N ALA A 120 -5.06 10.31 0.87
CA ALA A 120 -3.63 10.18 1.15
C ALA A 120 -2.74 11.14 0.33
N GLU A 121 -3.29 11.76 -0.71
CA GLU A 121 -2.63 12.84 -1.45
C GLU A 121 -2.82 14.23 -0.81
N ARG A 122 -3.62 14.35 0.27
CA ARG A 122 -3.87 15.59 1.02
C ARG A 122 -4.31 15.28 2.44
N ILE A 123 -3.36 15.03 3.31
CA ILE A 123 -3.60 14.50 4.65
C ILE A 123 -3.77 15.62 5.69
N PRO A 124 -4.89 15.65 6.46
CA PRO A 124 -5.17 16.69 7.45
C PRO A 124 -4.47 16.43 8.79
N LEU A 125 -3.22 16.00 8.75
CA LEU A 125 -2.38 15.74 9.93
C LEU A 125 -1.15 16.66 9.92
N SER A 126 -0.63 16.98 11.11
CA SER A 126 0.52 17.86 11.28
C SER A 126 1.81 17.23 10.75
N SER A 127 2.69 18.06 10.22
CA SER A 127 4.03 17.68 9.74
C SER A 127 4.95 17.22 10.88
N GLY A 128 5.87 16.29 10.57
CA GLY A 128 6.96 15.88 11.49
C GLY A 128 6.46 15.22 12.77
N ARG A 129 5.38 14.44 12.71
CA ARG A 129 4.74 13.83 13.87
C ARG A 129 4.98 12.34 14.01
N PHE A 130 5.37 11.66 12.93
CA PHE A 130 5.41 10.21 12.87
C PHE A 130 6.86 9.71 12.73
N ASP A 131 7.13 8.58 13.37
CA ASP A 131 8.37 7.82 13.25
C ASP A 131 8.31 6.83 12.09
N LEU A 132 7.10 6.36 11.79
CA LEU A 132 6.84 5.41 10.71
C LEU A 132 5.57 5.82 9.94
N VAL A 133 5.68 5.85 8.62
CA VAL A 133 4.55 5.83 7.68
C VAL A 133 4.52 4.45 7.05
N VAL A 134 3.37 3.80 7.09
CA VAL A 134 3.17 2.49 6.45
C VAL A 134 2.03 2.55 5.46
N SER A 135 2.11 1.75 4.39
CA SER A 135 1.02 1.55 3.43
C SER A 135 1.07 0.12 2.91
N GLU A 136 0.11 -0.70 3.30
CA GLU A 136 -0.03 -2.08 2.84
C GLU A 136 -1.17 -2.13 1.83
N HIS A 137 -0.85 -2.26 0.53
CA HIS A 137 -1.79 -2.15 -0.61
C HIS A 137 -2.73 -0.93 -0.58
N GLY A 138 -2.37 0.09 0.20
CA GLY A 138 -3.14 1.31 0.36
C GLY A 138 -2.71 2.40 -0.64
N ALA A 139 -2.23 3.54 -0.12
CA ALA A 139 -1.81 4.67 -0.96
C ALA A 139 -0.75 4.29 -2.01
N ALA A 140 0.13 3.34 -1.70
CA ALA A 140 1.20 2.90 -2.59
C ALA A 140 0.71 2.31 -3.93
N ALA A 141 -0.47 1.68 -3.93
CA ALA A 141 -1.10 1.15 -5.14
C ALA A 141 -2.09 2.13 -5.78
N TRP A 142 -2.87 2.86 -4.96
CA TRP A 142 -4.08 3.57 -5.39
C TRP A 142 -3.94 5.09 -5.54
N CYS A 143 -2.81 5.67 -5.11
CA CYS A 143 -2.56 7.10 -5.20
C CYS A 143 -1.38 7.41 -6.13
N ASP A 144 -1.41 8.59 -6.77
CA ASP A 144 -0.29 9.02 -7.60
C ASP A 144 0.97 9.21 -6.73
N PRO A 145 2.06 8.47 -6.99
CA PRO A 145 3.30 8.61 -6.24
C PRO A 145 3.88 10.02 -6.20
N GLU A 146 3.61 10.83 -7.22
CA GLU A 146 4.03 12.24 -7.23
C GLU A 146 3.25 13.11 -6.22
N ARG A 147 2.16 12.58 -5.62
CA ARG A 147 1.28 13.31 -4.70
C ARG A 147 1.31 12.75 -3.29
N TRP A 148 1.24 11.42 -3.11
CA TRP A 148 1.25 10.85 -1.77
C TRP A 148 2.63 10.78 -1.12
N LEU A 149 3.72 10.59 -1.89
CA LEU A 149 5.09 10.57 -1.34
C LEU A 149 5.50 11.88 -0.67
N PRO A 150 5.22 13.09 -1.23
CA PRO A 150 5.48 14.34 -0.50
C PRO A 150 4.66 14.47 0.79
N GLU A 151 3.44 13.92 0.86
CA GLU A 151 2.66 13.88 2.10
C GLU A 151 3.30 12.91 3.12
N ALA A 152 3.72 11.72 2.69
CA ALA A 152 4.46 10.80 3.56
C ALA A 152 5.74 11.44 4.12
N ALA A 153 6.52 12.11 3.26
CA ALA A 153 7.72 12.83 3.69
C ALA A 153 7.40 13.97 4.68
N ARG A 154 6.32 14.70 4.46
CA ARG A 154 5.87 15.78 5.34
C ARG A 154 5.49 15.27 6.72
N LEU A 155 4.79 14.13 6.79
CA LEU A 155 4.32 13.54 8.05
C LEU A 155 5.44 13.01 8.93
N LEU A 156 6.47 12.43 8.32
CA LEU A 156 7.60 11.82 9.02
C LEU A 156 8.48 12.89 9.71
N ARG A 157 9.06 12.52 10.84
CA ARG A 157 10.22 13.21 11.42
C ARG A 157 11.44 13.00 10.52
N PRO A 158 12.45 13.87 10.54
CA PRO A 158 13.76 13.55 9.96
C PRO A 158 14.29 12.24 10.53
N GLY A 159 14.77 11.34 9.67
CA GLY A 159 15.19 9.98 10.07
C GLY A 159 14.02 8.99 10.26
N GLY A 160 12.78 9.44 10.17
CA GLY A 160 11.62 8.54 10.19
C GLY A 160 11.51 7.67 8.93
N ARG A 161 10.86 6.52 9.04
CA ARG A 161 10.82 5.51 8.00
C ARG A 161 9.49 5.50 7.23
N LEU A 162 9.59 5.21 5.94
CA LEU A 162 8.48 4.87 5.06
C LEU A 162 8.62 3.39 4.68
N VAL A 163 7.61 2.59 4.98
CA VAL A 163 7.52 1.18 4.57
C VAL A 163 6.22 0.98 3.81
N PHE A 164 6.30 0.51 2.57
CA PHE A 164 5.09 0.31 1.78
C PHE A 164 5.15 -0.92 0.90
N LEU A 165 4.04 -1.63 0.82
CA LEU A 165 3.81 -2.77 -0.04
C LEU A 165 2.89 -2.38 -1.20
N THR A 166 3.22 -2.83 -2.39
CA THR A 166 2.40 -2.68 -3.60
C THR A 166 2.54 -3.91 -4.49
N ASN A 167 1.66 -4.06 -5.48
CA ASN A 167 1.83 -5.08 -6.51
C ASN A 167 3.17 -4.89 -7.24
N SER A 168 3.85 -5.98 -7.57
CA SER A 168 5.09 -5.88 -8.34
C SER A 168 4.82 -5.30 -9.73
N VAL A 169 5.79 -4.57 -10.26
CA VAL A 169 5.70 -4.11 -11.64
C VAL A 169 5.62 -5.28 -12.61
N LEU A 170 6.24 -6.42 -12.26
CA LEU A 170 6.21 -7.64 -13.07
C LEU A 170 4.79 -8.22 -13.13
N SER A 171 4.10 -8.35 -12.00
CA SER A 171 2.71 -8.83 -11.99
C SER A 171 1.82 -7.93 -12.83
N ALA A 172 1.95 -6.61 -12.70
CA ALA A 172 1.19 -5.65 -13.50
C ALA A 172 1.45 -5.76 -15.01
N LEU A 173 2.66 -6.16 -15.42
CA LEU A 173 3.01 -6.42 -16.83
C LEU A 173 2.40 -7.72 -17.36
N CYS A 174 2.14 -8.69 -16.48
CA CYS A 174 1.70 -10.05 -16.82
C CYS A 174 0.20 -10.29 -16.65
N VAL A 175 -0.49 -9.46 -15.83
CA VAL A 175 -1.95 -9.58 -15.62
C VAL A 175 -2.70 -9.16 -16.88
N PRO A 176 -3.60 -9.99 -17.44
CA PRO A 176 -4.39 -9.63 -18.62
C PRO A 176 -5.33 -8.44 -18.35
N THR A 177 -5.78 -7.78 -19.41
CA THR A 177 -6.73 -6.65 -19.29
C THR A 177 -8.14 -7.11 -18.93
N GLY A 178 -8.46 -8.39 -19.16
CA GLY A 178 -9.73 -9.02 -18.79
C GLY A 178 -9.67 -9.69 -17.41
N GLU A 179 -10.45 -10.77 -17.29
CA GLU A 179 -10.42 -11.65 -16.12
C GLU A 179 -9.23 -12.62 -16.20
N GLY A 180 -8.74 -13.06 -15.04
CA GLY A 180 -7.72 -14.09 -14.89
C GLY A 180 -6.42 -13.60 -14.27
N PHE A 181 -5.63 -14.56 -13.84
CA PHE A 181 -4.32 -14.36 -13.19
C PHE A 181 -3.24 -13.90 -14.17
N ALA A 182 -2.16 -13.39 -13.63
CA ALA A 182 -0.94 -13.08 -14.38
C ALA A 182 -0.46 -14.30 -15.19
N GLU A 183 -0.07 -14.04 -16.44
CA GLU A 183 0.46 -15.05 -17.36
C GLU A 183 2.00 -15.10 -17.29
N GLU A 184 2.61 -16.15 -17.83
CA GLU A 184 4.07 -16.25 -17.96
C GLU A 184 4.62 -15.45 -19.16
N ARG A 185 3.94 -14.39 -19.53
CA ARG A 185 4.34 -13.48 -20.62
C ARG A 185 3.94 -12.05 -20.32
N LEU A 186 4.68 -11.11 -20.87
CA LEU A 186 4.31 -9.71 -20.83
C LEU A 186 3.13 -9.44 -21.76
N VAL A 187 2.03 -8.92 -21.22
CA VAL A 187 0.80 -8.61 -21.97
C VAL A 187 0.67 -7.12 -22.29
N ARG A 188 1.54 -6.30 -21.74
CA ARG A 188 1.59 -4.85 -22.01
C ARG A 188 3.00 -4.29 -21.91
N GLY A 189 3.20 -3.09 -22.44
CA GLY A 189 4.48 -2.38 -22.34
C GLY A 189 4.71 -1.78 -20.96
N GLN A 190 5.95 -1.78 -20.47
CA GLN A 190 6.28 -1.21 -19.15
C GLN A 190 5.93 0.28 -19.01
N ARG A 191 5.89 1.05 -20.10
CA ARG A 191 5.48 2.46 -20.07
C ARG A 191 3.98 2.64 -19.85
N ASP A 192 3.19 1.61 -20.13
CA ASP A 192 1.74 1.64 -20.08
C ASP A 192 1.19 1.22 -18.71
N VAL A 193 2.04 0.65 -17.82
CA VAL A 193 1.63 0.21 -16.49
C VAL A 193 1.78 1.27 -15.40
N TYR A 194 2.46 2.38 -15.65
CA TYR A 194 2.64 3.40 -14.61
C TYR A 194 1.31 3.84 -13.98
N LYS A 195 0.25 3.91 -14.80
CA LYS A 195 -1.11 4.19 -14.38
C LYS A 195 -2.05 3.32 -15.18
N VAL A 196 -2.73 2.42 -14.52
CA VAL A 196 -3.66 1.47 -15.14
C VAL A 196 -5.08 1.75 -14.62
N ARG A 197 -6.03 1.86 -15.56
CA ARG A 197 -7.45 1.81 -15.24
C ARG A 197 -7.94 0.39 -15.53
N TRP A 198 -8.34 -0.31 -14.49
CA TRP A 198 -8.82 -1.68 -14.61
C TRP A 198 -10.28 -1.75 -15.07
N PRO A 199 -10.67 -2.74 -15.88
CA PRO A 199 -12.07 -2.90 -16.33
C PRO A 199 -13.06 -3.09 -15.19
N GLY A 200 -12.66 -3.79 -14.12
CA GLY A 200 -13.44 -3.99 -12.91
C GLY A 200 -13.62 -2.76 -12.04
N GLY A 201 -13.03 -1.64 -12.43
CA GLY A 201 -12.99 -0.38 -11.70
C GLY A 201 -11.62 -0.15 -11.03
N GLY A 202 -11.41 1.10 -10.61
CA GLY A 202 -10.16 1.49 -9.96
C GLY A 202 -9.06 1.95 -10.92
N ILE A 203 -8.20 2.75 -10.35
CA ILE A 203 -7.00 3.28 -11.00
C ILE A 203 -5.82 2.97 -10.08
N GLU A 204 -4.89 2.18 -10.58
CA GLU A 204 -3.67 1.80 -9.87
C GLU A 204 -2.43 2.42 -10.51
N PHE A 205 -1.39 2.55 -9.70
CA PHE A 205 -0.10 3.09 -10.10
C PHE A 205 0.99 2.04 -9.87
N HIS A 206 1.73 1.72 -10.95
CA HIS A 206 2.84 0.77 -10.92
C HIS A 206 4.11 1.42 -11.51
N PRO A 207 4.76 2.33 -10.77
CA PRO A 207 6.05 2.85 -11.19
C PRO A 207 7.07 1.74 -11.37
N SER A 208 7.93 1.84 -12.38
CA SER A 208 9.08 0.94 -12.47
C SER A 208 10.01 1.13 -11.26
N HIS A 209 10.89 0.14 -10.97
CA HIS A 209 11.90 0.29 -9.90
C HIS A 209 12.72 1.56 -10.08
N GLY A 210 13.10 1.90 -11.31
CA GLY A 210 13.82 3.14 -11.61
C GLY A 210 12.98 4.40 -11.37
N ASP A 211 11.64 4.34 -11.57
CA ASP A 211 10.75 5.46 -11.22
C ASP A 211 10.60 5.58 -9.71
N TRP A 212 10.42 4.45 -8.98
CA TRP A 212 10.36 4.46 -7.51
C TRP A 212 11.61 5.07 -6.89
N VAL A 213 12.81 4.62 -7.30
CA VAL A 213 14.08 5.16 -6.80
C VAL A 213 14.18 6.66 -7.08
N ARG A 214 13.81 7.14 -8.29
CA ARG A 214 13.85 8.57 -8.62
C ARG A 214 12.85 9.39 -7.81
N LEU A 215 11.62 8.89 -7.64
CA LEU A 215 10.57 9.56 -6.88
C LEU A 215 10.91 9.64 -5.39
N LEU A 216 11.31 8.53 -4.79
CA LEU A 216 11.71 8.49 -3.39
C LEU A 216 12.86 9.50 -3.12
N ARG A 217 13.92 9.47 -3.93
CA ARG A 217 15.04 10.42 -3.79
C ARG A 217 14.61 11.87 -3.98
N ARG A 218 13.74 12.14 -4.97
CA ARG A 218 13.21 13.48 -5.24
C ARG A 218 12.45 14.05 -4.04
N PHE A 219 11.75 13.23 -3.29
CA PHE A 219 10.97 13.64 -2.12
C PHE A 219 11.73 13.47 -0.80
N GLY A 220 13.06 13.33 -0.85
CA GLY A 220 13.93 13.36 0.31
C GLY A 220 13.98 12.03 1.07
N PHE A 221 13.82 10.92 0.37
CA PHE A 221 14.03 9.59 0.94
C PHE A 221 15.34 8.96 0.47
N VAL A 222 15.99 8.24 1.36
CA VAL A 222 17.04 7.26 1.06
C VAL A 222 16.38 5.88 1.00
N VAL A 223 16.56 5.17 -0.11
CA VAL A 223 16.08 3.80 -0.26
C VAL A 223 17.00 2.86 0.50
N GLU A 224 16.47 2.15 1.47
CA GLU A 224 17.21 1.19 2.29
C GLU A 224 17.14 -0.23 1.72
N ALA A 225 15.92 -0.65 1.31
CA ALA A 225 15.70 -1.97 0.77
C ALA A 225 14.50 -2.01 -0.18
N LEU A 226 14.54 -3.00 -1.06
CA LEU A 226 13.41 -3.53 -1.81
C LEU A 226 13.38 -5.05 -1.58
N HIS A 227 12.28 -5.55 -1.04
CA HIS A 227 12.01 -6.97 -0.92
C HIS A 227 10.99 -7.37 -1.98
N GLU A 228 11.38 -8.26 -2.86
CA GLU A 228 10.47 -8.91 -3.81
C GLU A 228 9.77 -10.06 -3.08
N ILE A 229 8.44 -10.02 -3.02
CA ILE A 229 7.64 -10.94 -2.23
C ILE A 229 7.08 -12.04 -3.13
N TYR A 230 7.43 -13.27 -2.77
CA TYR A 230 6.99 -14.51 -3.42
C TYR A 230 5.95 -15.23 -2.54
N ALA A 231 5.13 -16.07 -3.15
CA ALA A 231 4.28 -16.97 -2.38
C ALA A 231 5.14 -18.00 -1.62
N PRO A 232 4.94 -18.19 -0.31
CA PRO A 232 5.53 -19.32 0.40
C PRO A 232 5.14 -20.67 -0.24
N PRO A 233 5.96 -21.71 -0.09
CA PRO A 233 5.57 -23.06 -0.48
C PRO A 233 4.21 -23.44 0.12
N ASP A 234 3.41 -24.19 -0.63
CA ASP A 234 2.07 -24.65 -0.23
C ASP A 234 1.01 -23.55 -0.03
N SER A 235 1.27 -22.32 -0.48
CA SER A 235 0.26 -21.26 -0.52
C SER A 235 -0.87 -21.61 -1.49
N GLY A 236 -2.11 -21.29 -1.10
CA GLY A 236 -3.27 -21.30 -2.00
C GLY A 236 -3.49 -19.94 -2.64
N ASP A 237 -4.30 -19.91 -3.71
CA ASP A 237 -4.72 -18.67 -4.35
C ASP A 237 -5.50 -17.79 -3.36
N HIS A 238 -5.35 -16.47 -3.50
CA HIS A 238 -6.11 -15.53 -2.68
C HIS A 238 -7.61 -15.62 -3.00
N PRO A 239 -8.49 -15.73 -1.99
CA PRO A 239 -9.91 -16.03 -2.21
C PRO A 239 -10.70 -14.92 -2.93
N PHE A 240 -10.15 -13.71 -3.05
CA PHE A 240 -10.85 -12.55 -3.61
C PHE A 240 -10.05 -11.76 -4.65
N TYR A 241 -8.72 -11.83 -4.63
CA TYR A 241 -7.87 -11.07 -5.55
C TYR A 241 -7.26 -11.98 -6.60
N GLU A 242 -7.84 -11.95 -7.81
CA GLU A 242 -7.37 -12.72 -8.97
C GLU A 242 -6.28 -11.93 -9.73
N ILE A 243 -5.20 -11.54 -9.02
CA ILE A 243 -4.07 -10.82 -9.62
C ILE A 243 -3.02 -11.81 -10.07
N VAL A 244 -2.58 -12.67 -9.15
CA VAL A 244 -1.58 -13.72 -9.38
C VAL A 244 -2.05 -15.01 -8.72
N SER A 245 -1.82 -16.16 -9.37
CA SER A 245 -1.99 -17.45 -8.70
C SER A 245 -0.83 -17.71 -7.74
N ALA A 246 -1.06 -18.55 -6.74
CA ALA A 246 0.00 -18.98 -5.83
C ALA A 246 1.13 -19.71 -6.60
N GLU A 247 0.79 -20.53 -7.60
CA GLU A 247 1.75 -21.19 -8.47
C GLU A 247 2.65 -20.18 -9.19
N TRP A 248 2.05 -19.17 -9.84
CA TRP A 248 2.81 -18.10 -10.50
C TRP A 248 3.72 -17.39 -9.50
N ALA A 249 3.21 -17.05 -8.34
CA ALA A 249 3.91 -16.29 -7.30
C ALA A 249 5.03 -17.08 -6.59
N THR A 250 5.12 -18.41 -6.76
CA THR A 250 6.30 -19.18 -6.32
C THR A 250 7.51 -18.97 -7.22
N HIS A 251 7.31 -18.56 -8.48
CA HIS A 251 8.36 -18.37 -9.46
C HIS A 251 8.73 -16.92 -9.69
N TRP A 252 7.77 -16.00 -9.55
CA TRP A 252 7.94 -14.56 -9.79
C TRP A 252 7.39 -13.73 -8.64
N PRO A 253 7.99 -12.58 -8.34
CA PRO A 253 7.49 -11.73 -7.25
C PRO A 253 6.08 -11.21 -7.57
N ALA A 254 5.14 -11.51 -6.69
CA ALA A 254 3.78 -10.97 -6.77
C ALA A 254 3.70 -9.51 -6.34
N GLU A 255 4.53 -9.16 -5.36
CA GLU A 255 4.46 -7.89 -4.65
C GLU A 255 5.86 -7.36 -4.36
N GLU A 256 5.94 -6.08 -4.05
CA GLU A 256 7.17 -5.35 -3.73
C GLU A 256 7.01 -4.59 -2.42
N LEU A 257 7.89 -4.87 -1.46
CA LEU A 257 7.94 -4.17 -0.19
C LEU A 257 9.16 -3.25 -0.13
N TRP A 258 8.91 -1.96 -0.12
CA TRP A 258 9.90 -0.91 -0.13
C TRP A 258 10.15 -0.36 1.27
N VAL A 259 11.41 -0.19 1.62
CA VAL A 259 11.86 0.45 2.87
C VAL A 259 12.71 1.67 2.52
N ALA A 260 12.33 2.81 3.05
CA ALA A 260 13.04 4.06 2.83
C ALA A 260 13.06 4.92 4.11
N THR A 261 14.11 5.70 4.28
CA THR A 261 14.28 6.61 5.42
C THR A 261 14.22 8.06 4.95
N ARG A 262 13.47 8.90 5.64
CA ARG A 262 13.46 10.35 5.39
C ARG A 262 14.82 10.95 5.72
N SER A 263 15.45 11.61 4.75
CA SER A 263 16.76 12.25 4.94
C SER A 263 16.75 13.26 6.08
N ILE A 264 17.85 13.30 6.83
CA ILE A 264 18.11 14.32 7.84
C ILE A 264 18.68 15.55 7.12
N PRO A 265 18.16 16.77 7.35
CA PRO A 265 18.75 17.97 6.76
C PRO A 265 20.22 18.11 7.15
N GLY A 266 21.12 18.10 6.17
CA GLY A 266 22.58 18.22 6.37
C GLY A 266 23.39 16.96 6.05
N ASP A 267 22.77 15.82 5.77
CA ASP A 267 23.47 14.55 5.43
C ASP A 267 23.64 14.31 3.91
N THR A 268 23.48 15.35 3.07
CA THR A 268 23.67 15.28 1.60
C THR A 268 24.95 15.95 1.14
#